data_715cfba45387db8760ca4278ef380a82
#
_entry.id   715cfba45387db8760ca4278ef380a82
#
_cell.length_a   1.000
_cell.length_b   1.000
_cell.length_c   1.000
_cell.angle_alpha   90.00
_cell.angle_beta   90.00
_cell.angle_gamma   90.00
#
_symmetry.space_group_name_H-M   'P 1'
#
loop_
_entity.id
_entity.type
_entity.pdbx_description
1 polymer ?
#
loop_
_entity_poly.entity_id
_entity_poly.type
_entity_poly.pdbx_seq_one_letter_code
_entity_poly.pdbx_strand_id
1 'polypeptide(L)'
;MGLGRVRVILVRPRNSGNIGAAARAIKNMGLGRLFLVAPLRFEEARAAEMAVHAKDVLHHGCTVGTLEEAVASCGLVVGTTSRPSAVRSGALSPRALAPEIVAVSRSNDVALVFGPEHHGLPSDDLKLCHRVASIPASPQYASLNVAQAVLLVAYELFLAGGQVGPGVERVLASSEFSELMYAKLEEALRAIGFLQAGNAAHMMQTFRGILGRAALTEHDVRVFLAVARQIRWAGSRLAGADGSRAEASVPGARGLTRSTPHVGAAVPGRRTHG
;
A
#
# COMPACT_ATOMS: atom_id res chain seq x y z
N MET A 1 12.82 4.43 -26.75
CA MET A 1 12.13 3.53 -25.81
C MET A 1 11.74 4.31 -24.57
N GLY A 2 10.45 4.30 -24.19
CA GLY A 2 9.91 5.18 -23.12
C GLY A 2 10.15 4.73 -21.66
N LEU A 3 11.25 4.02 -21.37
CA LEU A 3 11.52 3.48 -20.04
C LEU A 3 12.28 4.44 -19.10
N GLY A 4 12.58 5.66 -19.52
CA GLY A 4 13.31 6.65 -18.72
C GLY A 4 12.58 7.11 -17.45
N ARG A 5 11.26 6.88 -17.36
CA ARG A 5 10.44 7.18 -16.18
C ARG A 5 10.28 5.99 -15.23
N VAL A 6 10.88 4.84 -15.56
CA VAL A 6 10.86 3.68 -14.66
C VAL A 6 12.05 3.73 -13.72
N ARG A 7 11.78 3.71 -12.40
CA ARG A 7 12.79 3.61 -11.34
C ARG A 7 12.77 2.24 -10.70
N VAL A 8 13.94 1.67 -10.50
CA VAL A 8 14.14 0.45 -9.72
C VAL A 8 14.47 0.84 -8.29
N ILE A 9 13.73 0.32 -7.34
CA ILE A 9 13.86 0.60 -5.90
C ILE A 9 14.29 -0.69 -5.19
N LEU A 10 15.43 -0.66 -4.51
CA LEU A 10 15.90 -1.73 -3.65
C LEU A 10 15.65 -1.33 -2.19
N VAL A 11 14.80 -2.07 -1.50
CA VAL A 11 14.41 -1.78 -0.11
C VAL A 11 15.32 -2.55 0.85
N ARG A 12 16.01 -1.82 1.72
CA ARG A 12 16.93 -2.35 2.73
C ARG A 12 17.91 -3.39 2.16
N PRO A 13 18.57 -3.11 1.01
CA PRO A 13 19.54 -4.03 0.44
C PRO A 13 20.72 -4.21 1.41
N ARG A 14 21.22 -5.45 1.54
CA ARG A 14 22.29 -5.80 2.48
C ARG A 14 23.62 -6.03 1.82
N ASN A 15 23.64 -6.36 0.55
CA ASN A 15 24.84 -6.73 -0.19
C ASN A 15 25.14 -5.71 -1.28
N SER A 16 26.24 -4.99 -1.12
CA SER A 16 26.69 -3.97 -2.09
C SER A 16 26.96 -4.57 -3.48
N GLY A 17 27.42 -5.82 -3.55
CA GLY A 17 27.57 -6.52 -4.82
C GLY A 17 26.24 -6.73 -5.55
N ASN A 18 25.16 -7.01 -4.82
CA ASN A 18 23.82 -7.12 -5.42
C ASN A 18 23.34 -5.76 -5.95
N ILE A 19 23.65 -4.67 -5.25
CA ILE A 19 23.33 -3.31 -5.71
C ILE A 19 24.03 -3.02 -7.04
N GLY A 20 25.34 -3.32 -7.12
CA GLY A 20 26.13 -3.15 -8.35
C GLY A 20 25.63 -4.03 -9.49
N ALA A 21 25.34 -5.30 -9.22
CA ALA A 21 24.78 -6.23 -10.23
C ALA A 21 23.38 -5.77 -10.69
N ALA A 22 22.53 -5.22 -9.81
CA ALA A 22 21.26 -4.62 -10.16
C ALA A 22 21.44 -3.38 -11.05
N ALA A 23 22.38 -2.49 -10.74
CA ALA A 23 22.70 -1.34 -11.56
C ALA A 23 23.10 -1.76 -12.98
N ARG A 24 23.88 -2.84 -13.12
CA ARG A 24 24.24 -3.43 -14.41
C ARG A 24 22.99 -3.97 -15.15
N ALA A 25 22.10 -4.68 -14.45
CA ALA A 25 20.87 -5.19 -15.03
C ALA A 25 19.96 -4.05 -15.53
N ILE A 26 19.82 -2.98 -14.74
CA ILE A 26 19.10 -1.75 -15.07
C ILE A 26 19.61 -1.15 -16.39
N LYS A 27 20.91 -0.93 -16.48
CA LYS A 27 21.53 -0.34 -17.68
C LYS A 27 21.41 -1.23 -18.91
N ASN A 28 21.62 -2.55 -18.76
CA ASN A 28 21.50 -3.51 -19.85
C ASN A 28 20.12 -3.49 -20.52
N MET A 29 19.07 -3.19 -19.76
CA MET A 29 17.67 -3.19 -20.22
C MET A 29 17.18 -1.75 -20.53
N GLY A 30 18.07 -0.78 -20.67
CA GLY A 30 17.72 0.60 -21.06
C GLY A 30 16.98 1.40 -20.01
N LEU A 31 17.02 0.97 -18.74
CA LEU A 31 16.60 1.71 -17.57
C LEU A 31 17.79 2.52 -17.02
N GLY A 32 17.55 3.55 -16.23
CA GLY A 32 18.64 4.39 -15.71
C GLY A 32 18.46 4.88 -14.27
N ARG A 33 17.33 4.63 -13.64
CA ARG A 33 17.00 5.22 -12.34
C ARG A 33 17.03 4.16 -11.25
N LEU A 34 18.02 4.25 -10.34
CA LEU A 34 18.16 3.39 -9.17
C LEU A 34 17.85 4.18 -7.90
N PHE A 35 17.04 3.60 -7.02
CA PHE A 35 16.75 4.12 -5.68
C PHE A 35 17.10 3.07 -4.64
N LEU A 36 17.76 3.50 -3.57
CA LEU A 36 18.09 2.68 -2.41
C LEU A 36 17.32 3.21 -1.20
N VAL A 37 16.47 2.38 -0.62
CA VAL A 37 15.71 2.73 0.59
C VAL A 37 16.43 2.13 1.80
N ALA A 38 16.91 2.96 2.71
CA ALA A 38 17.58 2.57 3.96
C ALA A 38 18.56 1.40 3.77
N PRO A 39 19.56 1.50 2.87
CA PRO A 39 20.51 0.42 2.61
C PRO A 39 21.29 0.06 3.88
N LEU A 40 21.45 -1.24 4.14
CA LEU A 40 22.23 -1.74 5.27
C LEU A 40 23.65 -2.06 4.80
N ARG A 41 24.64 -1.34 5.26
CA ARG A 41 26.07 -1.54 4.91
C ARG A 41 26.36 -1.33 3.40
N PHE A 42 26.09 -0.14 2.89
CA PHE A 42 26.44 0.20 1.51
C PHE A 42 27.93 0.56 1.39
N GLU A 43 28.67 -0.26 0.66
CA GLU A 43 30.06 -0.05 0.29
C GLU A 43 30.14 0.26 -1.21
N GLU A 44 30.36 1.53 -1.54
CA GLU A 44 30.34 2.02 -2.94
C GLU A 44 31.38 1.31 -3.81
N ALA A 45 32.59 1.09 -3.31
CA ALA A 45 33.65 0.42 -4.05
C ALA A 45 33.25 -0.97 -4.50
N ARG A 46 32.66 -1.77 -3.59
CA ARG A 46 32.19 -3.12 -3.89
C ARG A 46 31.01 -3.12 -4.86
N ALA A 47 30.10 -2.16 -4.75
CA ALA A 47 29.00 -2.01 -5.70
C ALA A 47 29.54 -1.65 -7.09
N ALA A 48 30.53 -0.73 -7.17
CA ALA A 48 31.15 -0.29 -8.43
C ALA A 48 31.91 -1.43 -9.16
N GLU A 49 32.54 -2.35 -8.40
CA GLU A 49 33.17 -3.54 -8.99
C GLU A 49 32.15 -4.40 -9.75
N MET A 50 30.97 -4.65 -9.15
CA MET A 50 29.93 -5.48 -9.74
C MET A 50 29.11 -4.74 -10.82
N ALA A 51 29.04 -3.41 -10.77
CA ALA A 51 28.38 -2.60 -11.76
C ALA A 51 29.13 -2.54 -13.10
N VAL A 52 30.44 -2.73 -13.08
CA VAL A 52 31.33 -2.71 -14.27
C VAL A 52 31.16 -1.40 -15.05
N HIS A 53 30.49 -1.42 -16.21
CA HIS A 53 30.21 -0.25 -17.06
C HIS A 53 28.92 0.49 -16.67
N ALA A 54 28.23 0.10 -15.59
CA ALA A 54 27.01 0.74 -15.11
C ALA A 54 27.23 1.60 -13.83
N LYS A 55 28.47 2.09 -13.64
CA LYS A 55 28.80 2.97 -12.49
C LYS A 55 28.02 4.27 -12.51
N ASP A 56 27.68 4.78 -13.67
CA ASP A 56 26.81 5.94 -13.85
C ASP A 56 25.42 5.75 -13.20
N VAL A 57 24.83 4.54 -13.28
CA VAL A 57 23.55 4.23 -12.63
C VAL A 57 23.69 4.29 -11.10
N LEU A 58 24.86 3.88 -10.56
CA LEU A 58 25.13 3.99 -9.11
C LEU A 58 25.32 5.46 -8.71
N HIS A 59 26.13 6.22 -9.44
CA HIS A 59 26.44 7.62 -9.13
C HIS A 59 25.21 8.54 -9.23
N HIS A 60 24.28 8.26 -10.14
CA HIS A 60 23.00 8.97 -10.25
C HIS A 60 21.90 8.35 -9.39
N GLY A 61 22.23 7.29 -8.64
CA GLY A 61 21.30 6.63 -7.72
C GLY A 61 20.91 7.55 -6.57
N CYS A 62 19.66 7.45 -6.13
CA CYS A 62 19.13 8.21 -5.01
C CYS A 62 19.00 7.30 -3.78
N THR A 63 19.49 7.76 -2.63
CA THR A 63 19.30 7.09 -1.35
C THR A 63 18.32 7.88 -0.50
N VAL A 64 17.29 7.20 0.01
CA VAL A 64 16.22 7.79 0.83
C VAL A 64 15.98 6.96 2.09
N GLY A 65 15.29 7.55 3.07
CA GLY A 65 15.03 6.91 4.35
C GLY A 65 13.88 5.91 4.31
N THR A 66 12.85 6.17 3.52
CA THR A 66 11.61 5.38 3.52
C THR A 66 11.15 5.02 2.11
N LEU A 67 10.31 3.99 2.00
CA LEU A 67 9.71 3.60 0.71
C LEU A 67 8.72 4.64 0.24
N GLU A 68 7.98 5.26 1.14
CA GLU A 68 7.04 6.35 0.86
C GLU A 68 7.73 7.50 0.11
N GLU A 69 8.91 7.93 0.58
CA GLU A 69 9.72 8.95 -0.10
C GLU A 69 10.13 8.50 -1.52
N ALA A 70 10.56 7.23 -1.66
CA ALA A 70 11.02 6.70 -2.94
C ALA A 70 9.91 6.63 -3.98
N VAL A 71 8.64 6.42 -3.58
CA VAL A 71 7.50 6.24 -4.48
C VAL A 71 6.59 7.47 -4.57
N ALA A 72 6.79 8.51 -3.76
CA ALA A 72 5.88 9.65 -3.59
C ALA A 72 5.38 10.23 -4.92
N SER A 73 6.26 10.45 -5.89
CA SER A 73 5.92 11.01 -7.21
C SER A 73 5.42 9.99 -8.25
N CYS A 74 5.38 8.69 -7.92
CA CYS A 74 5.02 7.66 -8.87
C CYS A 74 3.50 7.54 -9.05
N GLY A 75 3.04 7.46 -10.29
CA GLY A 75 1.65 7.14 -10.62
C GLY A 75 1.36 5.64 -10.57
N LEU A 76 2.40 4.78 -10.69
CA LEU A 76 2.28 3.34 -10.58
C LEU A 76 3.43 2.78 -9.73
N VAL A 77 3.08 1.99 -8.72
CA VAL A 77 4.03 1.28 -7.85
C VAL A 77 3.79 -0.22 -7.98
N VAL A 78 4.82 -0.95 -8.39
CA VAL A 78 4.78 -2.40 -8.59
C VAL A 78 5.76 -3.05 -7.61
N GLY A 79 5.24 -3.75 -6.61
CA GLY A 79 6.04 -4.52 -5.67
C GLY A 79 6.32 -5.92 -6.19
N THR A 80 7.43 -6.54 -5.75
CA THR A 80 7.77 -7.92 -6.10
C THR A 80 7.64 -8.85 -4.92
N THR A 81 7.18 -10.08 -5.15
CA THR A 81 7.08 -11.11 -4.13
C THR A 81 7.45 -12.48 -4.68
N SER A 82 8.11 -13.31 -3.85
CA SER A 82 8.28 -14.73 -4.10
C SER A 82 7.13 -15.57 -3.52
N ARG A 83 6.17 -14.96 -2.82
CA ARG A 83 5.04 -15.62 -2.14
C ARG A 83 3.71 -15.09 -2.69
N PRO A 84 3.29 -15.48 -3.89
CA PRO A 84 2.07 -14.95 -4.52
C PRO A 84 0.80 -15.25 -3.72
N SER A 85 0.76 -16.35 -2.97
CA SER A 85 -0.36 -16.73 -2.10
C SER A 85 -0.60 -15.78 -0.93
N ALA A 86 0.42 -14.99 -0.54
CA ALA A 86 0.28 -13.98 0.51
C ALA A 86 -0.40 -12.70 0.02
N VAL A 87 -0.62 -12.56 -1.30
CA VAL A 87 -1.17 -11.36 -1.92
C VAL A 87 -2.65 -11.57 -2.24
N ARG A 88 -3.54 -10.93 -1.49
CA ARG A 88 -5.01 -11.09 -1.65
C ARG A 88 -5.55 -10.62 -3.00
N SER A 89 -4.94 -9.62 -3.61
CA SER A 89 -5.34 -9.09 -4.92
C SER A 89 -4.85 -9.92 -6.11
N GLY A 90 -4.12 -11.01 -5.83
CA GLY A 90 -3.41 -11.79 -6.83
C GLY A 90 -2.11 -11.12 -7.27
N ALA A 91 -1.06 -11.93 -7.47
CA ALA A 91 0.19 -11.49 -8.07
C ALA A 91 0.19 -11.89 -9.55
N LEU A 92 0.65 -10.99 -10.42
CA LEU A 92 0.78 -11.24 -11.86
C LEU A 92 2.23 -11.53 -12.21
N SER A 93 2.48 -12.23 -13.33
CA SER A 93 3.85 -12.37 -13.82
C SER A 93 4.39 -11.03 -14.36
N PRO A 94 5.71 -10.80 -14.34
CA PRO A 94 6.31 -9.62 -14.95
C PRO A 94 5.90 -9.45 -16.41
N ARG A 95 5.81 -10.54 -17.18
CA ARG A 95 5.35 -10.56 -18.56
C ARG A 95 3.93 -10.01 -18.71
N ALA A 96 3.02 -10.40 -17.82
CA ALA A 96 1.64 -9.91 -17.83
C ALA A 96 1.52 -8.44 -17.47
N LEU A 97 2.40 -7.93 -16.57
CA LEU A 97 2.41 -6.53 -16.14
C LEU A 97 3.20 -5.61 -17.07
N ALA A 98 4.15 -6.12 -17.84
CA ALA A 98 5.04 -5.30 -18.65
C ALA A 98 4.31 -4.36 -19.62
N PRO A 99 3.26 -4.76 -20.35
CA PRO A 99 2.53 -3.83 -21.21
C PRO A 99 1.90 -2.65 -20.47
N GLU A 100 1.31 -2.88 -19.29
CA GLU A 100 0.74 -1.83 -18.42
C GLU A 100 1.84 -0.87 -17.95
N ILE A 101 2.94 -1.40 -17.44
CA ILE A 101 4.08 -0.62 -16.93
C ILE A 101 4.65 0.27 -18.05
N VAL A 102 4.88 -0.28 -19.24
CA VAL A 102 5.40 0.46 -20.38
C VAL A 102 4.42 1.55 -20.83
N ALA A 103 3.13 1.26 -20.89
CA ALA A 103 2.11 2.24 -21.26
C ALA A 103 2.06 3.41 -20.27
N VAL A 104 2.03 3.11 -18.96
CA VAL A 104 1.99 4.11 -17.88
C VAL A 104 3.28 4.94 -17.85
N SER A 105 4.45 4.33 -18.09
CA SER A 105 5.74 5.02 -18.02
C SER A 105 5.95 6.10 -19.09
N ARG A 106 5.06 6.20 -20.08
CA ARG A 106 5.13 7.27 -21.10
C ARG A 106 4.85 8.65 -20.52
N SER A 107 3.92 8.73 -19.58
CA SER A 107 3.48 10.01 -18.98
C SER A 107 3.64 10.07 -17.46
N ASN A 108 3.93 8.94 -16.79
CA ASN A 108 4.04 8.88 -15.34
C ASN A 108 5.36 8.23 -14.91
N ASP A 109 5.86 8.63 -13.73
CA ASP A 109 6.90 7.87 -13.05
C ASP A 109 6.34 6.54 -12.56
N VAL A 110 7.10 5.47 -12.76
CA VAL A 110 6.75 4.11 -12.33
C VAL A 110 7.84 3.57 -11.42
N ALA A 111 7.45 2.99 -10.30
CA ALA A 111 8.34 2.33 -9.37
C ALA A 111 8.25 0.80 -9.49
N LEU A 112 9.41 0.14 -9.62
CA LEU A 112 9.59 -1.30 -9.48
C LEU A 112 10.28 -1.56 -8.15
N VAL A 113 9.57 -2.13 -7.18
CA VAL A 113 10.04 -2.25 -5.80
C VAL A 113 10.46 -3.69 -5.51
N PHE A 114 11.69 -3.85 -5.10
CA PHE A 114 12.30 -5.14 -4.72
C PHE A 114 12.65 -5.11 -3.23
N GLY A 115 12.22 -6.15 -2.52
CA GLY A 115 12.49 -6.30 -1.09
C GLY A 115 13.88 -6.82 -0.79
N PRO A 116 14.25 -6.87 0.51
CA PRO A 116 15.51 -7.44 0.95
C PRO A 116 15.63 -8.93 0.61
N GLU A 117 16.87 -9.39 0.41
CA GLU A 117 17.23 -10.69 -0.17
C GLU A 117 16.62 -11.89 0.55
N HIS A 118 16.42 -11.82 1.86
CA HIS A 118 16.01 -13.00 2.65
C HIS A 118 14.51 -13.10 2.87
N HIS A 119 13.77 -11.99 2.82
CA HIS A 119 12.37 -11.97 3.26
C HIS A 119 11.39 -11.42 2.22
N GLY A 120 11.91 -10.82 1.13
CA GLY A 120 11.09 -10.06 0.18
C GLY A 120 10.47 -8.80 0.81
N LEU A 121 9.52 -8.21 0.16
CA LEU A 121 8.81 -7.04 0.68
C LEU A 121 7.91 -7.43 1.86
N PRO A 122 8.00 -6.75 3.02
CA PRO A 122 7.06 -6.92 4.12
C PRO A 122 5.66 -6.43 3.74
N SER A 123 4.67 -6.87 4.50
CA SER A 123 3.26 -6.56 4.23
C SER A 123 2.97 -5.06 4.24
N ASP A 124 3.67 -4.28 5.05
CA ASP A 124 3.48 -2.83 5.11
C ASP A 124 4.01 -2.14 3.85
N ASP A 125 5.17 -2.55 3.33
CA ASP A 125 5.70 -2.05 2.07
C ASP A 125 4.79 -2.47 0.88
N LEU A 126 4.20 -3.68 0.92
CA LEU A 126 3.26 -4.13 -0.11
C LEU A 126 1.95 -3.34 -0.13
N LYS A 127 1.55 -2.70 0.97
CA LYS A 127 0.36 -1.83 1.01
C LYS A 127 0.49 -0.58 0.12
N LEU A 128 1.71 -0.12 -0.11
CA LEU A 128 2.01 1.01 -0.99
C LEU A 128 2.01 0.60 -2.48
N CYS A 129 1.95 -0.69 -2.77
CA CYS A 129 2.03 -1.18 -4.14
C CYS A 129 0.63 -1.28 -4.78
N HIS A 130 0.47 -0.66 -5.94
CA HIS A 130 -0.76 -0.74 -6.75
C HIS A 130 -0.90 -2.09 -7.45
N ARG A 131 0.24 -2.73 -7.77
CA ARG A 131 0.35 -4.05 -8.38
C ARG A 131 1.41 -4.87 -7.65
N VAL A 132 1.26 -6.17 -7.72
CA VAL A 132 2.28 -7.08 -7.21
C VAL A 132 2.70 -8.03 -8.33
N ALA A 133 3.99 -8.10 -8.58
CA ALA A 133 4.62 -9.02 -9.51
C ALA A 133 5.16 -10.25 -8.77
N SER A 134 4.95 -11.43 -9.34
CA SER A 134 5.64 -12.66 -8.90
C SER A 134 6.33 -13.30 -10.09
N ILE A 135 7.63 -13.49 -9.98
CA ILE A 135 8.43 -14.13 -11.01
C ILE A 135 8.21 -15.64 -10.88
N PRO A 136 7.71 -16.33 -11.93
CA PRO A 136 7.59 -17.78 -11.91
C PRO A 136 8.95 -18.44 -11.70
N ALA A 137 9.08 -19.26 -10.68
CA ALA A 137 10.30 -19.99 -10.35
C ALA A 137 9.95 -21.41 -9.88
N SER A 138 10.96 -22.29 -9.77
CA SER A 138 10.76 -23.64 -9.25
C SER A 138 10.16 -23.60 -7.85
N PRO A 139 9.10 -24.38 -7.56
CA PRO A 139 8.54 -24.47 -6.21
C PRO A 139 9.55 -24.93 -5.14
N GLN A 140 10.56 -25.72 -5.54
CA GLN A 140 11.61 -26.18 -4.64
C GLN A 140 12.59 -25.06 -4.28
N TYR A 141 12.74 -24.03 -5.14
CA TYR A 141 13.66 -22.92 -4.91
C TYR A 141 13.14 -21.63 -5.55
N ALA A 142 12.11 -21.04 -4.94
CA ALA A 142 11.43 -19.87 -5.49
C ALA A 142 12.12 -18.53 -5.20
N SER A 143 13.12 -18.52 -4.28
CA SER A 143 13.83 -17.30 -3.91
C SER A 143 14.92 -17.00 -4.93
N LEU A 144 14.78 -15.86 -5.62
CA LEU A 144 15.80 -15.38 -6.55
C LEU A 144 16.72 -14.35 -5.86
N ASN A 145 17.98 -14.30 -6.30
CA ASN A 145 18.85 -13.17 -5.98
C ASN A 145 18.20 -11.87 -6.49
N VAL A 146 18.30 -10.79 -5.71
CA VAL A 146 17.61 -9.53 -6.04
C VAL A 146 18.04 -8.94 -7.39
N ALA A 147 19.32 -9.02 -7.74
CA ALA A 147 19.81 -8.53 -9.04
C ALA A 147 19.29 -9.39 -10.21
N GLN A 148 19.14 -10.71 -10.00
CA GLN A 148 18.50 -11.60 -10.96
C GLN A 148 17.01 -11.27 -11.13
N ALA A 149 16.30 -11.01 -10.04
CA ALA A 149 14.90 -10.57 -10.09
C ALA A 149 14.74 -9.25 -10.83
N VAL A 150 15.62 -8.27 -10.56
CA VAL A 150 15.67 -6.99 -11.31
C VAL A 150 15.88 -7.24 -12.79
N LEU A 151 16.84 -8.10 -13.16
CA LEU A 151 17.11 -8.42 -14.57
C LEU A 151 15.89 -9.01 -15.27
N LEU A 152 15.24 -10.00 -14.66
CA LEU A 152 14.08 -10.67 -15.26
C LEU A 152 12.90 -9.70 -15.47
N VAL A 153 12.61 -8.87 -14.47
CA VAL A 153 11.53 -7.86 -14.59
C VAL A 153 11.89 -6.83 -15.65
N ALA A 154 13.10 -6.30 -15.63
CA ALA A 154 13.57 -5.31 -16.60
C ALA A 154 13.62 -5.86 -18.04
N TYR A 155 13.95 -7.15 -18.21
CA TYR A 155 13.94 -7.83 -19.51
C TYR A 155 12.53 -7.91 -20.11
N GLU A 156 11.52 -8.28 -19.33
CA GLU A 156 10.13 -8.30 -19.82
C GLU A 156 9.66 -6.88 -20.21
N LEU A 157 10.08 -5.84 -19.49
CA LEU A 157 9.79 -4.45 -19.87
C LEU A 157 10.51 -4.04 -21.17
N PHE A 158 11.76 -4.44 -21.34
CA PHE A 158 12.53 -4.19 -22.56
C PHE A 158 11.85 -4.80 -23.80
N LEU A 159 11.39 -6.06 -23.69
CA LEU A 159 10.66 -6.74 -24.75
C LEU A 159 9.33 -6.04 -25.05
N ALA A 160 8.55 -5.71 -24.01
CA ALA A 160 7.27 -5.04 -24.18
C ALA A 160 7.40 -3.63 -24.75
N GLY A 161 8.50 -2.92 -24.44
CA GLY A 161 8.78 -1.58 -24.95
C GLY A 161 8.87 -1.48 -26.47
N GLY A 162 9.23 -2.57 -27.15
CA GLY A 162 9.21 -2.67 -28.62
C GLY A 162 7.84 -3.02 -29.22
N GLN A 163 6.88 -3.46 -28.40
CA GLN A 163 5.59 -4.00 -28.86
C GLN A 163 4.40 -3.08 -28.57
N VAL A 164 4.51 -2.20 -27.58
CA VAL A 164 3.40 -1.32 -27.16
C VAL A 164 3.25 -0.16 -28.14
N GLY A 165 2.19 -0.20 -28.95
CA GLY A 165 1.79 0.87 -29.87
C GLY A 165 1.41 2.19 -29.14
N PRO A 166 1.12 3.28 -29.91
CA PRO A 166 0.65 4.53 -29.32
C PRO A 166 -0.67 4.27 -28.55
N GLY A 167 -0.72 4.72 -27.30
CA GLY A 167 -1.90 4.63 -26.43
C GLY A 167 -2.33 6.02 -25.97
N VAL A 168 -3.52 6.11 -25.39
CA VAL A 168 -3.99 7.35 -24.75
C VAL A 168 -3.12 7.60 -23.50
N GLU A 169 -2.44 8.74 -23.51
CA GLU A 169 -1.68 9.18 -22.34
C GLU A 169 -2.64 9.59 -21.22
N ARG A 170 -2.53 8.93 -20.07
CA ARG A 170 -3.32 9.24 -18.87
C ARG A 170 -2.38 9.59 -17.74
N VAL A 171 -2.48 10.82 -17.25
CA VAL A 171 -1.72 11.26 -16.09
C VAL A 171 -2.43 10.76 -14.83
N LEU A 172 -1.76 9.89 -14.09
CA LEU A 172 -2.26 9.31 -12.86
C LEU A 172 -1.95 10.22 -11.65
N ALA A 173 -2.75 10.09 -10.61
CA ALA A 173 -2.42 10.68 -9.32
C ALA A 173 -1.10 10.11 -8.77
N SER A 174 -0.32 10.96 -8.13
CA SER A 174 0.89 10.50 -7.43
C SER A 174 0.53 9.56 -6.27
N SER A 175 1.48 8.70 -5.91
CA SER A 175 1.31 7.80 -4.76
C SER A 175 1.05 8.59 -3.48
N GLU A 176 1.77 9.69 -3.25
CA GLU A 176 1.55 10.60 -2.12
C GLU A 176 0.13 11.15 -2.06
N PHE A 177 -0.42 11.61 -3.20
CA PHE A 177 -1.79 12.13 -3.25
C PHE A 177 -2.85 11.06 -3.03
N SER A 178 -2.59 9.84 -3.50
CA SER A 178 -3.43 8.68 -3.25
C SER A 178 -3.41 8.27 -1.78
N GLU A 179 -2.24 8.33 -1.11
CA GLU A 179 -2.13 8.04 0.32
C GLU A 179 -2.90 9.05 1.18
N LEU A 180 -2.84 10.33 0.82
CA LEU A 180 -3.67 11.37 1.46
C LEU A 180 -5.17 11.03 1.35
N MET A 181 -5.62 10.58 0.17
CA MET A 181 -7.01 10.16 -0.05
C MET A 181 -7.37 8.97 0.84
N TYR A 182 -6.53 7.93 0.92
CA TYR A 182 -6.78 6.77 1.77
C TYR A 182 -6.87 7.15 3.25
N ALA A 183 -5.98 8.01 3.73
CA ALA A 183 -6.02 8.51 5.10
C ALA A 183 -7.33 9.25 5.40
N LYS A 184 -7.76 10.16 4.51
CA LYS A 184 -9.01 10.91 4.68
C LYS A 184 -10.26 10.04 4.56
N LEU A 185 -10.24 9.02 3.71
CA LEU A 185 -11.31 8.04 3.58
C LEU A 185 -11.41 7.20 4.87
N GLU A 186 -10.29 6.75 5.43
CA GLU A 186 -10.27 6.02 6.69
C GLU A 186 -10.85 6.85 7.84
N GLU A 187 -10.41 8.12 8.00
CA GLU A 187 -10.96 9.05 9.00
C GLU A 187 -12.50 9.18 8.87
N ALA A 188 -12.99 9.36 7.64
CA ALA A 188 -14.40 9.54 7.37
C ALA A 188 -15.23 8.28 7.68
N LEU A 189 -14.76 7.11 7.28
CA LEU A 189 -15.43 5.84 7.51
C LEU A 189 -15.43 5.43 8.99
N ARG A 190 -14.40 5.81 9.76
CA ARG A 190 -14.38 5.68 11.22
C ARG A 190 -15.40 6.59 11.88
N ALA A 191 -15.55 7.83 11.41
CA ALA A 191 -16.47 8.80 11.98
C ALA A 191 -17.96 8.37 11.91
N ILE A 192 -18.32 7.54 10.91
CA ILE A 192 -19.69 6.99 10.77
C ILE A 192 -19.81 5.55 11.30
N GLY A 193 -18.78 5.01 11.95
CA GLY A 193 -18.80 3.66 12.54
C GLY A 193 -18.69 2.50 11.53
N PHE A 194 -18.45 2.77 10.24
CA PHE A 194 -18.23 1.72 9.23
C PHE A 194 -16.94 0.95 9.48
N LEU A 195 -15.87 1.64 9.87
CA LEU A 195 -14.61 1.04 10.29
C LEU A 195 -14.55 0.96 11.82
N GLN A 196 -14.40 -0.25 12.33
CA GLN A 196 -14.21 -0.56 13.74
C GLN A 196 -12.78 -1.07 13.99
N ALA A 197 -12.32 -1.08 15.25
CA ALA A 197 -10.96 -1.49 15.61
C ALA A 197 -10.58 -2.88 15.05
N GLY A 198 -11.51 -3.83 15.02
CA GLY A 198 -11.26 -5.20 14.55
C GLY A 198 -11.24 -5.39 13.03
N ASN A 199 -11.80 -4.46 12.23
CA ASN A 199 -11.92 -4.64 10.78
C ASN A 199 -11.22 -3.57 9.93
N ALA A 200 -10.82 -2.44 10.53
CA ALA A 200 -10.35 -1.26 9.81
C ALA A 200 -9.17 -1.56 8.88
N ALA A 201 -8.14 -2.23 9.37
CA ALA A 201 -6.95 -2.54 8.57
C ALA A 201 -7.29 -3.40 7.34
N HIS A 202 -8.15 -4.42 7.54
CA HIS A 202 -8.58 -5.31 6.47
C HIS A 202 -9.42 -4.58 5.41
N MET A 203 -10.38 -3.75 5.84
CA MET A 203 -11.24 -3.00 4.93
C MET A 203 -10.44 -1.97 4.14
N MET A 204 -9.53 -1.23 4.80
CA MET A 204 -8.67 -0.27 4.10
C MET A 204 -7.76 -0.95 3.08
N GLN A 205 -7.23 -2.15 3.37
CA GLN A 205 -6.48 -2.92 2.38
C GLN A 205 -7.35 -3.33 1.18
N THR A 206 -8.62 -3.65 1.41
CA THR A 206 -9.58 -3.94 0.33
C THR A 206 -9.82 -2.71 -0.54
N PHE A 207 -10.04 -1.53 0.05
CA PHE A 207 -10.17 -0.27 -0.69
C PHE A 207 -8.93 0.04 -1.52
N ARG A 208 -7.73 -0.11 -0.95
CA ARG A 208 -6.47 0.05 -1.68
C ARG A 208 -6.38 -0.89 -2.88
N GLY A 209 -6.75 -2.16 -2.70
CA GLY A 209 -6.77 -3.14 -3.79
C GLY A 209 -7.76 -2.79 -4.92
N ILE A 210 -8.94 -2.28 -4.59
CA ILE A 210 -9.95 -1.87 -5.59
C ILE A 210 -9.51 -0.60 -6.31
N LEU A 211 -9.22 0.46 -5.57
CA LEU A 211 -8.89 1.77 -6.13
C LEU A 211 -7.53 1.79 -6.83
N GLY A 212 -6.55 1.01 -6.34
CA GLY A 212 -5.25 0.85 -7.00
C GLY A 212 -5.37 0.22 -8.38
N ARG A 213 -6.33 -0.69 -8.61
CA ARG A 213 -6.59 -1.25 -9.94
C ARG A 213 -7.29 -0.26 -10.89
N ALA A 214 -7.98 0.74 -10.37
CA ALA A 214 -8.68 1.74 -11.17
C ALA A 214 -7.74 2.76 -11.83
N ALA A 215 -6.46 2.79 -11.45
CA ALA A 215 -5.46 3.72 -11.97
C ALA A 215 -5.99 5.17 -11.92
N LEU A 216 -6.22 5.68 -10.72
CA LEU A 216 -6.87 6.96 -10.47
C LEU A 216 -6.07 8.15 -11.00
N THR A 217 -6.74 9.10 -11.63
CA THR A 217 -6.20 10.42 -11.97
C THR A 217 -6.30 11.34 -10.74
N GLU A 218 -5.63 12.51 -10.78
CA GLU A 218 -5.81 13.52 -9.73
C GLU A 218 -7.26 13.97 -9.58
N HIS A 219 -8.01 14.04 -10.66
CA HIS A 219 -9.44 14.38 -10.62
C HIS A 219 -10.21 13.34 -9.80
N ASP A 220 -9.99 12.05 -10.06
CA ASP A 220 -10.64 10.95 -9.34
C ASP A 220 -10.33 11.02 -7.84
N VAL A 221 -9.07 11.26 -7.48
CA VAL A 221 -8.65 11.43 -6.07
C VAL A 221 -9.36 12.60 -5.42
N ARG A 222 -9.49 13.75 -6.10
CA ARG A 222 -10.24 14.92 -5.57
C ARG A 222 -11.72 14.61 -5.35
N VAL A 223 -12.35 13.82 -6.21
CA VAL A 223 -13.73 13.35 -6.02
C VAL A 223 -13.84 12.53 -4.75
N PHE A 224 -12.96 11.55 -4.52
CA PHE A 224 -12.96 10.75 -3.29
C PHE A 224 -12.69 11.59 -2.03
N LEU A 225 -11.81 12.58 -2.10
CA LEU A 225 -11.58 13.52 -1.00
C LEU A 225 -12.83 14.35 -0.66
N ALA A 226 -13.59 14.76 -1.68
CA ALA A 226 -14.86 15.46 -1.48
C ALA A 226 -15.90 14.55 -0.83
N VAL A 227 -16.02 13.29 -1.26
CA VAL A 227 -16.89 12.28 -0.65
C VAL A 227 -16.50 12.04 0.82
N ALA A 228 -15.23 11.83 1.12
CA ALA A 228 -14.75 11.63 2.48
C ALA A 228 -15.08 12.83 3.40
N ARG A 229 -14.92 14.06 2.90
CA ARG A 229 -15.30 15.28 3.64
C ARG A 229 -16.80 15.31 3.94
N GLN A 230 -17.65 14.95 2.98
CA GLN A 230 -19.10 14.94 3.14
C GLN A 230 -19.56 13.85 4.13
N ILE A 231 -18.96 12.65 4.08
CA ILE A 231 -19.22 11.58 5.03
C ILE A 231 -18.88 12.04 6.47
N ARG A 232 -17.71 12.65 6.65
CA ARG A 232 -17.29 13.16 7.97
C ARG A 232 -18.21 14.25 8.51
N TRP A 233 -18.65 15.18 7.64
CA TRP A 233 -19.61 16.21 8.01
C TRP A 233 -20.95 15.61 8.43
N ALA A 234 -21.47 14.61 7.70
CA ALA A 234 -22.70 13.90 8.06
C ALA A 234 -22.56 13.16 9.40
N GLY A 235 -21.43 12.47 9.61
CA GLY A 235 -21.14 11.76 10.87
C GLY A 235 -21.12 12.70 12.09
N SER A 236 -20.52 13.88 11.96
CA SER A 236 -20.48 14.87 13.05
C SER A 236 -21.87 15.41 13.42
N ARG A 237 -22.76 15.54 12.44
CA ARG A 237 -24.16 15.96 12.69
C ARG A 237 -24.98 14.88 13.39
N LEU A 238 -24.80 13.61 13.02
CA LEU A 238 -25.48 12.50 13.69
C LEU A 238 -25.04 12.37 15.15
N ALA A 239 -23.75 12.46 15.43
CA ALA A 239 -23.23 12.44 16.80
C ALA A 239 -23.72 13.61 17.66
N GLY A 240 -23.86 14.82 17.08
CA GLY A 240 -24.44 15.99 17.77
C GLY A 240 -25.95 15.88 18.04
N ALA A 241 -26.68 15.21 17.16
CA ALA A 241 -28.11 14.97 17.34
C ALA A 241 -28.43 13.93 18.43
N ASP A 242 -27.59 12.91 18.59
CA ASP A 242 -27.71 11.91 19.67
C ASP A 242 -27.33 12.51 21.05
N GLY A 243 -26.34 13.40 21.10
CA GLY A 243 -25.98 14.12 22.33
C GLY A 243 -27.12 15.02 22.84
N SER A 244 -27.84 15.71 21.93
CA SER A 244 -28.98 16.57 22.28
C SER A 244 -30.22 15.78 22.71
N ARG A 245 -30.39 14.54 22.25
CA ARG A 245 -31.48 13.65 22.73
C ARG A 245 -31.20 13.04 24.10
N ALA A 246 -29.94 12.78 24.43
CA ALA A 246 -29.55 12.27 25.76
C ALA A 246 -29.73 13.33 26.86
N GLU A 247 -29.54 14.61 26.58
CA GLU A 247 -29.76 15.72 27.53
C GLU A 247 -31.23 16.09 27.68
N ALA A 248 -32.11 15.78 26.71
CA ALA A 248 -33.55 16.06 26.76
C ALA A 248 -34.38 15.02 27.52
N SER A 249 -33.80 13.93 28.02
CA SER A 249 -34.51 12.82 28.67
C SER A 249 -34.21 12.70 30.19
N VAL A 250 -34.08 13.82 30.92
CA VAL A 250 -34.16 13.83 32.40
C VAL A 250 -35.40 14.60 32.80
N PRO A 251 -36.59 13.95 32.98
CA PRO A 251 -37.71 14.58 33.67
C PRO A 251 -37.39 14.62 35.16
N GLY A 252 -37.48 15.83 35.74
CA GLY A 252 -37.24 16.12 37.15
C GLY A 252 -38.02 15.21 38.08
N ALA A 253 -37.33 14.52 38.95
CA ALA A 253 -37.89 13.87 40.11
C ALA A 253 -38.25 14.95 41.13
N ARG A 254 -39.51 15.39 41.14
CA ARG A 254 -40.09 16.09 42.32
C ARG A 254 -40.55 15.04 43.30
N GLY A 255 -40.06 15.17 44.52
CA GLY A 255 -40.37 14.31 45.65
C GLY A 255 -41.86 14.28 46.01
N LEU A 256 -42.28 13.14 46.45
CA LEU A 256 -43.43 12.96 47.36
C LEU A 256 -43.08 11.91 48.39
N THR A 257 -42.80 12.41 49.58
CA THR A 257 -42.85 11.68 50.85
C THR A 257 -44.25 11.15 51.09
N ARG A 258 -44.46 9.87 51.33
CA ARG A 258 -45.56 9.37 52.15
C ARG A 258 -45.20 8.08 52.92
N SER A 259 -45.35 8.21 54.17
CA SER A 259 -45.46 7.34 55.30
C SER A 259 -45.82 5.86 55.11
N THR A 260 -45.14 5.03 55.87
CA THR A 260 -45.51 3.66 56.26
C THR A 260 -46.85 3.58 56.98
N PRO A 261 -47.53 2.43 56.97
CA PRO A 261 -47.58 1.66 58.18
C PRO A 261 -47.34 0.13 58.02
N HIS A 262 -46.82 -0.40 59.14
CA HIS A 262 -46.68 -1.78 59.54
C HIS A 262 -47.98 -2.58 59.48
N VAL A 263 -47.89 -3.88 59.23
CA VAL A 263 -48.57 -5.08 59.79
C VAL A 263 -48.10 -6.25 58.94
N GLY A 264 -47.44 -7.29 59.30
CA GLY A 264 -47.61 -8.18 60.41
C GLY A 264 -47.81 -9.61 59.87
N ALA A 265 -46.86 -10.48 60.19
CA ALA A 265 -47.00 -11.94 60.45
C ALA A 265 -47.49 -12.88 59.32
N ALA A 266 -46.76 -13.88 58.87
CA ALA A 266 -46.77 -15.26 59.36
C ALA A 266 -46.08 -16.21 58.30
N VAL A 267 -45.16 -16.98 58.81
CA VAL A 267 -44.65 -18.26 58.22
C VAL A 267 -45.67 -19.34 58.63
N PRO A 268 -45.94 -20.48 58.01
CA PRO A 268 -44.94 -21.53 57.82
C PRO A 268 -45.10 -22.47 56.60
N GLY A 269 -44.03 -23.20 56.37
CA GLY A 269 -44.18 -24.66 56.17
C GLY A 269 -43.84 -25.34 54.89
N ARG A 270 -42.65 -25.91 54.82
CA ARG A 270 -42.28 -27.32 54.49
C ARG A 270 -42.75 -28.03 53.23
N ARG A 271 -41.76 -28.66 52.69
CA ARG A 271 -41.53 -30.04 52.15
C ARG A 271 -41.27 -30.07 50.63
N THR A 272 -40.05 -30.45 50.23
CA THR A 272 -39.41 -31.76 49.93
C THR A 272 -39.97 -32.55 48.75
N HIS A 273 -39.04 -33.09 47.99
CA HIS A 273 -39.03 -34.11 46.94
C HIS A 273 -39.16 -33.55 45.49
N GLY A 274 -38.18 -33.90 44.69
CA GLY A 274 -37.70 -34.97 43.97
C GLY A 274 -36.43 -34.58 43.16
#